data_73f3d9c3b8986650537c196b24d4d580
#
_entry.id   73f3d9c3b8986650537c196b24d4d580
#
_cell.length_a   1.000
_cell.length_b   1.000
_cell.length_c   1.000
_cell.angle_alpha   90.00
_cell.angle_beta   90.00
_cell.angle_gamma   90.00
#
_symmetry.space_group_name_H-M   'P 1'
#
loop_
_entity.id
_entity.type
_entity.pdbx_description
1 polymer ?
#
loop_
_entity_poly.entity_id
_entity_poly.type
_entity_poly.pdbx_seq_one_letter_code
_entity_poly.pdbx_strand_id
1 'polypeptide(L)'
;MNATITFCGGTRTVTGSIHLLEVDGEKVVIDCGLFQGHREEYYKVNSQFCFNPSLVDCVVVSHSHIDHCGNLPNIVRNGFRGKIFVTKPTKDLLKLMLLDSAKIQEEDLKFVNKINARRGLPPRQPLYTIDDARKSLKRIRAVGYRKKFNLTPRIQCAFFDAGHILGSSIPLLELHSEDK
;
A
#
# COMPACT_ATOMS: atom_id res chain seq x y z
N MET A 1 7.00 22.45 14.29
CA MET A 1 6.53 21.21 13.61
C MET A 1 5.94 21.57 12.26
N ASN A 2 6.49 21.02 11.19
CA ASN A 2 5.96 21.15 9.83
C ASN A 2 5.33 19.81 9.44
N ALA A 3 4.04 19.79 9.15
CA ALA A 3 3.31 18.60 8.77
C ALA A 3 2.56 18.83 7.46
N THR A 4 2.73 17.94 6.50
CA THR A 4 2.05 17.99 5.20
C THR A 4 1.43 16.64 4.87
N ILE A 5 0.29 16.66 4.18
CA ILE A 5 -0.33 15.47 3.60
C ILE A 5 -0.46 15.65 2.09
N THR A 6 0.08 14.68 1.35
CA THR A 6 -0.01 14.64 -0.12
C THR A 6 -0.94 13.50 -0.53
N PHE A 7 -1.98 13.84 -1.28
CA PHE A 7 -2.92 12.86 -1.83
C PHE A 7 -2.37 12.32 -3.14
N CYS A 8 -1.79 11.12 -3.11
CA CYS A 8 -1.15 10.49 -4.27
C CYS A 8 -2.11 9.61 -5.09
N GLY A 9 -3.26 9.29 -4.53
CA GLY A 9 -4.32 8.50 -5.15
C GLY A 9 -5.59 8.51 -4.33
N GLY A 10 -6.71 7.99 -4.88
CA GLY A 10 -8.01 8.02 -4.20
C GLY A 10 -8.67 9.41 -4.12
N THR A 11 -8.10 10.42 -4.77
CA THR A 11 -8.65 11.78 -4.82
C THR A 11 -9.22 12.01 -6.21
N ARG A 12 -10.51 12.38 -6.29
CA ARG A 12 -11.30 12.46 -7.52
C ARG A 12 -11.49 11.12 -8.24
N THR A 13 -11.10 10.02 -7.60
CA THR A 13 -11.31 8.64 -8.04
C THR A 13 -11.76 7.79 -6.86
N VAL A 14 -12.48 6.70 -7.12
CA VAL A 14 -12.99 5.82 -6.05
C VAL A 14 -11.92 4.86 -5.55
N THR A 15 -10.93 4.51 -6.39
CA THR A 15 -9.94 3.46 -6.10
C THR A 15 -8.51 3.98 -6.10
N GLY A 16 -7.59 3.21 -5.54
CA GLY A 16 -6.16 3.53 -5.50
C GLY A 16 -5.78 4.49 -4.37
N SER A 17 -6.35 4.27 -3.17
CA SER A 17 -6.06 5.12 -2.01
C SER A 17 -4.58 5.05 -1.62
N ILE A 18 -3.88 6.19 -1.71
CA ILE A 18 -2.49 6.36 -1.30
C ILE A 18 -2.32 7.80 -0.83
N HIS A 19 -1.94 8.00 0.43
CA HIS A 19 -1.67 9.33 0.98
C HIS A 19 -0.32 9.33 1.69
N LEU A 20 0.51 10.33 1.42
CA LEU A 20 1.80 10.52 2.09
C LEU A 20 1.66 11.61 3.15
N LEU A 21 1.90 11.25 4.41
CA LEU A 21 2.08 12.17 5.53
C LEU A 21 3.57 12.38 5.77
N GLU A 22 4.01 13.64 5.77
CA GLU A 22 5.37 14.05 6.11
C GLU A 22 5.34 14.95 7.34
N VAL A 23 6.15 14.63 8.34
CA VAL A 23 6.27 15.40 9.59
C VAL A 23 7.75 15.60 9.90
N ASP A 24 8.25 16.81 9.73
CA ASP A 24 9.66 17.17 9.98
C ASP A 24 10.67 16.17 9.37
N GLY A 25 10.38 15.68 8.15
CA GLY A 25 11.19 14.75 7.39
C GLY A 25 10.84 13.28 7.56
N GLU A 26 10.06 12.90 8.57
CA GLU A 26 9.52 11.53 8.73
C GLU A 26 8.36 11.30 7.76
N LYS A 27 8.31 10.12 7.12
CA LYS A 27 7.38 9.81 6.02
C LYS A 27 6.55 8.57 6.31
N VAL A 28 5.25 8.75 6.41
CA VAL A 28 4.27 7.68 6.61
C VAL A 28 3.31 7.62 5.42
N VAL A 29 3.17 6.46 4.82
CA VAL A 29 2.14 6.23 3.79
C VAL A 29 0.90 5.65 4.46
N ILE A 30 -0.25 6.26 4.20
CA ILE A 30 -1.57 5.82 4.66
C ILE A 30 -2.26 5.18 3.47
N ASP A 31 -2.52 3.88 3.55
CA ASP A 31 -2.96 3.00 2.49
C ASP A 31 -1.98 2.94 1.31
N CYS A 32 -2.01 1.86 0.57
CA CYS A 32 -1.20 1.66 -0.64
C CYS A 32 -2.01 0.78 -1.59
N GLY A 33 -3.05 1.37 -2.16
CA GLY A 33 -4.04 0.67 -2.95
C GLY A 33 -3.73 0.62 -4.44
N LEU A 34 -4.42 -0.29 -5.13
CA LEU A 34 -4.42 -0.33 -6.60
C LEU A 34 -5.55 0.54 -7.16
N PHE A 35 -5.19 1.44 -8.06
CA PHE A 35 -6.15 2.10 -8.93
C PHE A 35 -6.77 1.06 -9.86
N GLN A 36 -8.10 1.07 -9.97
CA GLN A 36 -8.89 0.19 -10.83
C GLN A 36 -9.47 1.02 -11.99
N GLY A 37 -9.08 0.70 -13.21
CA GLY A 37 -9.48 1.41 -14.42
C GLY A 37 -9.18 0.59 -15.66
N HIS A 38 -9.24 1.21 -16.84
CA HIS A 38 -8.87 0.56 -18.08
C HIS A 38 -7.41 0.09 -18.04
N ARG A 39 -7.11 -1.00 -18.73
CA ARG A 39 -5.82 -1.72 -18.63
C ARG A 39 -4.59 -0.82 -18.78
N GLU A 40 -4.57 0.10 -19.74
CA GLU A 40 -3.41 0.98 -19.96
C GLU A 40 -3.26 2.00 -18.84
N GLU A 41 -4.36 2.58 -18.37
CA GLU A 41 -4.41 3.52 -17.26
C GLU A 41 -4.03 2.81 -15.95
N TYR A 42 -4.54 1.59 -15.73
CA TYR A 42 -4.18 0.76 -14.58
C TYR A 42 -2.66 0.60 -14.44
N TYR A 43 -1.95 0.23 -15.51
CA TYR A 43 -0.50 0.09 -15.46
C TYR A 43 0.21 1.43 -15.28
N LYS A 44 -0.21 2.47 -15.99
CA LYS A 44 0.39 3.80 -15.91
C LYS A 44 0.31 4.36 -14.49
N VAL A 45 -0.86 4.32 -13.88
CA VAL A 45 -1.11 4.88 -12.55
C VAL A 45 -0.41 4.04 -11.46
N ASN A 46 -0.57 2.72 -11.48
CA ASN A 46 -0.07 1.86 -10.41
C ASN A 46 1.45 1.62 -10.46
N SER A 47 2.11 1.85 -11.59
CA SER A 47 3.57 1.69 -11.71
C SER A 47 4.37 2.86 -11.13
N GLN A 48 3.73 3.99 -10.85
CA GLN A 48 4.38 5.20 -10.39
C GLN A 48 3.92 5.58 -8.97
N PHE A 49 4.86 6.05 -8.16
CA PHE A 49 4.56 6.65 -6.86
C PHE A 49 4.87 8.14 -6.93
N CYS A 50 4.07 8.99 -6.28
CA CYS A 50 4.31 10.43 -6.17
C CYS A 50 5.46 10.77 -5.19
N PHE A 51 6.07 9.74 -4.59
CA PHE A 51 7.18 9.81 -3.65
C PHE A 51 8.22 8.74 -3.95
N ASN A 52 9.40 8.84 -3.34
CA ASN A 52 10.40 7.77 -3.41
C ASN A 52 10.11 6.69 -2.34
N PRO A 53 9.72 5.45 -2.71
CA PRO A 53 9.42 4.38 -1.76
C PRO A 53 10.57 4.03 -0.80
N SER A 54 11.83 4.23 -1.20
CA SER A 54 12.99 3.92 -0.35
C SER A 54 13.16 4.89 0.84
N LEU A 55 12.50 6.06 0.79
CA LEU A 55 12.54 7.08 1.82
C LEU A 55 11.33 7.02 2.77
N VAL A 56 10.41 6.08 2.59
CA VAL A 56 9.24 5.90 3.44
C VAL A 56 9.62 5.10 4.69
N ASP A 57 9.32 5.63 5.87
CA ASP A 57 9.61 4.99 7.15
C ASP A 57 8.67 3.82 7.44
N CYS A 58 7.38 4.01 7.21
CA CYS A 58 6.38 2.96 7.38
C CYS A 58 5.11 3.19 6.56
N VAL A 59 4.29 2.13 6.49
CA VAL A 59 2.95 2.15 5.89
C VAL A 59 1.94 1.78 6.95
N VAL A 60 0.80 2.47 6.99
CA VAL A 60 -0.39 2.11 7.79
C VAL A 60 -1.50 1.74 6.82
N VAL A 61 -2.14 0.59 7.01
CA VAL A 61 -3.24 0.14 6.14
C VAL A 61 -4.53 0.09 6.93
N SER A 62 -5.55 0.77 6.42
CA SER A 62 -6.86 0.85 7.02
C SER A 62 -7.60 -0.50 6.99
N HIS A 63 -7.58 -1.20 5.86
CA HIS A 63 -8.24 -2.49 5.67
C HIS A 63 -7.72 -3.23 4.41
N SER A 64 -8.26 -4.42 4.15
CA SER A 64 -7.72 -5.34 3.14
C SER A 64 -8.37 -5.26 1.76
N HIS A 65 -9.21 -4.26 1.46
CA HIS A 65 -9.67 -4.08 0.08
C HIS A 65 -8.51 -3.73 -0.85
N ILE A 66 -8.56 -4.23 -2.07
CA ILE A 66 -7.44 -4.17 -3.02
C ILE A 66 -7.07 -2.73 -3.41
N ASP A 67 -8.02 -1.82 -3.39
CA ASP A 67 -7.84 -0.38 -3.64
C ASP A 67 -7.28 0.39 -2.44
N HIS A 68 -7.02 -0.29 -1.31
CA HIS A 68 -6.33 0.22 -0.11
C HIS A 68 -5.02 -0.51 0.19
N CYS A 69 -4.83 -1.74 -0.29
CA CYS A 69 -3.66 -2.55 0.06
C CYS A 69 -2.92 -3.16 -1.15
N GLY A 70 -3.57 -3.18 -2.32
CA GLY A 70 -3.13 -4.00 -3.44
C GLY A 70 -1.78 -3.59 -4.07
N ASN A 71 -1.29 -2.38 -3.82
CA ASN A 71 0.00 -1.91 -4.33
C ASN A 71 1.16 -2.08 -3.33
N LEU A 72 0.91 -2.70 -2.16
CA LEU A 72 1.93 -3.00 -1.15
C LEU A 72 3.11 -3.85 -1.67
N PRO A 73 2.91 -4.87 -2.53
CA PRO A 73 4.06 -5.59 -3.08
C PRO A 73 4.90 -4.72 -4.01
N ASN A 74 4.28 -3.81 -4.75
CA ASN A 74 4.95 -2.92 -5.67
C ASN A 74 5.79 -1.85 -4.94
N ILE A 75 5.30 -1.26 -3.84
CA ILE A 75 6.11 -0.32 -3.06
C ILE A 75 7.35 -1.00 -2.48
N VAL A 76 7.24 -2.29 -2.05
CA VAL A 76 8.37 -3.10 -1.58
C VAL A 76 9.36 -3.40 -2.71
N ARG A 77 8.87 -3.75 -3.89
CA ARG A 77 9.68 -3.95 -5.11
C ARG A 77 10.47 -2.69 -5.46
N ASN A 78 9.85 -1.51 -5.27
CA ASN A 78 10.46 -0.21 -5.55
C ASN A 78 11.31 0.36 -4.41
N GLY A 79 11.71 -0.45 -3.45
CA GLY A 79 12.73 -0.08 -2.46
C GLY A 79 12.25 0.18 -1.05
N PHE A 80 10.95 0.16 -0.77
CA PHE A 80 10.45 0.28 0.60
C PHE A 80 11.02 -0.82 1.51
N ARG A 81 11.52 -0.42 2.69
CA ARG A 81 12.14 -1.33 3.67
C ARG A 81 11.50 -1.25 5.06
N GLY A 82 10.60 -0.32 5.29
CA GLY A 82 9.91 -0.10 6.56
C GLY A 82 8.93 -1.20 6.97
N LYS A 83 8.20 -0.96 8.06
CA LYS A 83 7.13 -1.84 8.56
C LYS A 83 5.78 -1.44 7.95
N ILE A 84 4.89 -2.41 7.79
CA ILE A 84 3.50 -2.22 7.37
C ILE A 84 2.61 -2.54 8.56
N PHE A 85 1.94 -1.54 9.12
CA PHE A 85 1.09 -1.68 10.29
C PHE A 85 -0.37 -1.89 9.89
N VAL A 86 -1.01 -2.90 10.48
CA VAL A 86 -2.38 -3.32 10.19
C VAL A 86 -3.05 -3.86 11.44
N THR A 87 -4.37 -4.03 11.43
CA THR A 87 -5.05 -4.80 12.48
C THR A 87 -4.77 -6.32 12.33
N LYS A 88 -5.02 -7.10 13.40
CA LYS A 88 -4.81 -8.56 13.34
C LYS A 88 -5.62 -9.24 12.24
N PRO A 89 -6.95 -9.03 12.10
CA PRO A 89 -7.72 -9.67 11.05
C PRO A 89 -7.29 -9.20 9.64
N THR A 90 -6.97 -7.91 9.47
CA THR A 90 -6.46 -7.39 8.19
C THR A 90 -5.18 -8.10 7.75
N LYS A 91 -4.26 -8.42 8.69
CA LYS A 91 -3.04 -9.20 8.37
C LYS A 91 -3.37 -10.54 7.74
N ASP A 92 -4.36 -11.26 8.27
CA ASP A 92 -4.72 -12.59 7.78
C ASP A 92 -5.37 -12.51 6.39
N LEU A 93 -6.23 -11.50 6.18
CA LEU A 93 -6.85 -11.24 4.87
C LEU A 93 -5.82 -10.79 3.82
N LEU A 94 -4.87 -9.94 4.17
CA LEU A 94 -3.81 -9.49 3.27
C LEU A 94 -2.98 -10.65 2.71
N LYS A 95 -2.76 -11.71 3.51
CA LYS A 95 -2.04 -12.89 3.05
C LYS A 95 -2.75 -13.57 1.87
N LEU A 96 -4.07 -13.65 1.91
CA LEU A 96 -4.86 -14.21 0.81
C LEU A 96 -4.91 -13.25 -0.37
N MET A 97 -5.29 -11.99 -0.12
CA MET A 97 -5.53 -10.98 -1.14
C MET A 97 -4.29 -10.67 -1.98
N LEU A 98 -3.13 -10.45 -1.36
CA LEU A 98 -1.92 -10.07 -2.08
C LEU A 98 -1.31 -11.23 -2.89
N LEU A 99 -1.39 -12.45 -2.39
CA LEU A 99 -0.91 -13.63 -3.13
C LEU A 99 -1.82 -13.93 -4.32
N ASP A 100 -3.14 -13.84 -4.13
CA ASP A 100 -4.11 -14.04 -5.20
C ASP A 100 -3.98 -12.97 -6.28
N SER A 101 -3.92 -11.69 -5.89
CA SER A 101 -3.71 -10.58 -6.81
C SER A 101 -2.42 -10.74 -7.64
N ALA A 102 -1.31 -11.15 -7.01
CA ALA A 102 -0.06 -11.40 -7.71
C ALA A 102 -0.20 -12.53 -8.74
N LYS A 103 -0.86 -13.64 -8.35
CA LYS A 103 -1.11 -14.78 -9.23
C LYS A 103 -1.95 -14.39 -10.45
N ILE A 104 -3.05 -13.66 -10.24
CA ILE A 104 -3.92 -13.16 -11.31
C ILE A 104 -3.11 -12.29 -12.28
N GLN A 105 -2.29 -11.37 -11.79
CA GLN A 105 -1.44 -10.52 -12.64
C GLN A 105 -0.46 -11.33 -13.49
N GLU A 106 0.20 -12.34 -12.91
CA GLU A 106 1.13 -13.21 -13.65
C GLU A 106 0.41 -14.06 -14.72
N GLU A 107 -0.79 -14.55 -14.42
CA GLU A 107 -1.62 -15.33 -15.37
C GLU A 107 -2.13 -14.47 -16.51
N ASP A 108 -2.68 -13.29 -16.23
CA ASP A 108 -3.15 -12.34 -17.23
C ASP A 108 -2.03 -11.92 -18.19
N LEU A 109 -0.82 -11.73 -17.67
CA LEU A 109 0.32 -11.35 -18.49
C LEU A 109 0.78 -12.44 -19.44
N LYS A 110 0.62 -13.71 -19.13
CA LYS A 110 0.90 -14.80 -20.07
C LYS A 110 0.03 -14.65 -21.32
N PHE A 111 -1.24 -14.32 -21.15
CA PHE A 111 -2.16 -14.07 -22.25
C PHE A 111 -1.81 -12.81 -23.03
N VAL A 112 -1.59 -11.69 -22.32
CA VAL A 112 -1.20 -10.40 -22.94
C VAL A 112 0.09 -10.54 -23.74
N ASN A 113 1.11 -11.20 -23.20
CA ASN A 113 2.41 -11.36 -23.85
C ASN A 113 2.31 -12.29 -25.07
N LYS A 114 1.42 -13.28 -25.06
CA LYS A 114 1.12 -14.07 -26.26
C LYS A 114 0.53 -13.24 -27.40
N ILE A 115 -0.35 -12.27 -27.06
CA ILE A 115 -0.90 -11.31 -28.05
C ILE A 115 0.18 -10.34 -28.52
N ASN A 116 0.99 -9.79 -27.61
CA ASN A 116 2.07 -8.86 -27.94
C ASN A 116 3.08 -9.51 -28.89
N ALA A 117 3.49 -10.74 -28.63
CA ALA A 117 4.40 -11.49 -29.50
C ALA A 117 3.87 -11.63 -30.94
N ARG A 118 2.57 -11.90 -31.09
CA ARG A 118 1.93 -11.98 -32.43
C ARG A 118 1.89 -10.63 -33.15
N ARG A 119 1.97 -9.52 -32.41
CA ARG A 119 1.94 -8.14 -32.94
C ARG A 119 3.33 -7.52 -33.04
N GLY A 120 4.41 -8.27 -32.77
CA GLY A 120 5.78 -7.73 -32.74
C GLY A 120 6.04 -6.73 -31.63
N LEU A 121 5.20 -6.71 -30.57
CA LEU A 121 5.34 -5.81 -29.43
C LEU A 121 6.18 -6.46 -28.31
N PRO A 122 6.93 -5.66 -27.52
CA PRO A 122 7.71 -6.18 -26.41
C PRO A 122 6.83 -6.79 -25.30
N PRO A 123 7.35 -7.80 -24.57
CA PRO A 123 6.63 -8.38 -23.44
C PRO A 123 6.49 -7.36 -22.32
N ARG A 124 5.33 -7.35 -21.67
CA ARG A 124 5.06 -6.56 -20.45
C ARG A 124 5.50 -7.35 -19.22
N GLN A 125 5.92 -6.61 -18.18
CA GLN A 125 6.21 -7.16 -16.86
C GLN A 125 5.03 -6.90 -15.92
N PRO A 126 4.79 -7.76 -14.89
CA PRO A 126 3.79 -7.48 -13.87
C PRO A 126 4.21 -6.28 -13.00
N LEU A 127 3.26 -5.58 -12.41
CA LEU A 127 3.53 -4.56 -11.40
C LEU A 127 4.36 -5.14 -10.26
N TYR A 128 4.05 -6.37 -9.86
CA TYR A 128 4.78 -7.16 -8.87
C TYR A 128 4.51 -8.66 -9.08
N THR A 129 5.39 -9.49 -8.53
CA THR A 129 5.34 -10.94 -8.60
C THR A 129 4.79 -11.54 -7.29
N ILE A 130 4.49 -12.85 -7.29
CA ILE A 130 4.17 -13.61 -6.06
C ILE A 130 5.31 -13.50 -5.02
N ASP A 131 6.57 -13.44 -5.46
CA ASP A 131 7.71 -13.28 -4.56
C ASP A 131 7.73 -11.90 -3.91
N ASP A 132 7.39 -10.84 -4.65
CA ASP A 132 7.25 -9.49 -4.10
C ASP A 132 6.10 -9.42 -3.08
N ALA A 133 4.98 -10.09 -3.35
CA ALA A 133 3.89 -10.24 -2.38
C ALA A 133 4.36 -10.93 -1.09
N ARG A 134 5.10 -12.04 -1.20
CA ARG A 134 5.69 -12.71 -0.04
C ARG A 134 6.65 -11.81 0.74
N LYS A 135 7.47 -11.00 0.06
CA LYS A 135 8.37 -10.02 0.70
C LYS A 135 7.60 -8.96 1.46
N SER A 136 6.50 -8.44 0.89
CA SER A 136 5.66 -7.44 1.57
C SER A 136 5.00 -8.01 2.82
N LEU A 137 4.50 -9.25 2.77
CA LEU A 137 3.89 -9.94 3.92
C LEU A 137 4.85 -10.11 5.12
N LYS A 138 6.15 -10.28 4.87
CA LYS A 138 7.16 -10.37 5.94
C LYS A 138 7.34 -9.05 6.72
N ARG A 139 6.94 -7.91 6.13
CA ARG A 139 7.04 -6.58 6.74
C ARG A 139 5.85 -6.23 7.62
N ILE A 140 4.76 -7.00 7.55
CA ILE A 140 3.52 -6.72 8.27
C ILE A 140 3.71 -6.88 9.79
N ARG A 141 3.21 -5.89 10.53
CA ARG A 141 3.09 -5.86 11.99
C ARG A 141 1.64 -5.65 12.36
N ALA A 142 1.07 -6.63 13.04
CA ALA A 142 -0.30 -6.57 13.50
C ALA A 142 -0.41 -5.88 14.85
N VAL A 143 -1.34 -4.93 14.98
CA VAL A 143 -1.64 -4.20 16.21
C VAL A 143 -3.12 -4.36 16.54
N GLY A 144 -3.46 -4.43 17.82
CA GLY A 144 -4.85 -4.48 18.27
C GLY A 144 -5.53 -3.11 18.22
N TYR A 145 -6.86 -3.10 18.14
CA TYR A 145 -7.65 -1.87 18.27
C TYR A 145 -7.41 -1.15 19.60
N ARG A 146 -7.52 0.18 19.57
CA ARG A 146 -7.40 1.09 20.73
C ARG A 146 -6.05 1.01 21.46
N LYS A 147 -5.04 0.40 20.86
CA LYS A 147 -3.67 0.38 21.36
C LYS A 147 -2.85 1.43 20.62
N LYS A 148 -2.27 2.37 21.35
CA LYS A 148 -1.32 3.33 20.81
C LYS A 148 0.02 2.64 20.52
N PHE A 149 0.65 2.98 19.40
CA PHE A 149 1.97 2.50 18.99
C PHE A 149 2.68 3.56 18.14
N ASN A 150 4.00 3.59 18.23
CA ASN A 150 4.79 4.54 17.46
C ASN A 150 5.02 4.01 16.04
N LEU A 151 4.68 4.84 15.06
CA LEU A 151 5.05 4.64 13.66
C LEU A 151 6.49 5.09 13.44
N THR A 152 6.79 6.30 13.93
CA THR A 152 8.08 6.98 13.92
C THR A 152 8.25 7.67 15.28
N PRO A 153 9.38 8.31 15.58
CA PRO A 153 9.55 9.08 16.81
C PRO A 153 8.50 10.18 17.01
N ARG A 154 8.06 10.84 15.92
CA ARG A 154 7.10 11.97 15.98
C ARG A 154 5.66 11.60 15.67
N ILE A 155 5.39 10.38 15.17
CA ILE A 155 4.05 9.98 14.74
C ILE A 155 3.62 8.74 15.50
N GLN A 156 2.57 8.88 16.30
CA GLN A 156 1.91 7.78 17.01
C GLN A 156 0.60 7.44 16.33
N CYS A 157 0.21 6.17 16.34
CA CYS A 157 -1.04 5.70 15.74
C CYS A 157 -1.85 4.86 16.73
N ALA A 158 -3.16 4.91 16.57
CA ALA A 158 -4.10 3.96 17.17
C ALA A 158 -5.17 3.58 16.15
N PHE A 159 -5.51 2.30 16.07
CA PHE A 159 -6.60 1.81 15.23
C PHE A 159 -7.93 1.83 15.98
N PHE A 160 -8.96 2.39 15.36
CA PHE A 160 -10.36 2.30 15.82
C PHE A 160 -11.16 1.51 14.80
N ASP A 161 -12.17 0.77 15.26
CA ASP A 161 -13.02 -0.01 14.37
C ASP A 161 -13.79 0.91 13.42
N ALA A 162 -13.73 0.61 12.12
CA ALA A 162 -14.42 1.37 11.08
C ALA A 162 -15.81 0.81 10.75
N GLY A 163 -16.16 -0.39 11.22
CA GLY A 163 -17.46 -1.02 10.95
C GLY A 163 -17.71 -1.35 9.47
N HIS A 164 -16.65 -1.53 8.66
CA HIS A 164 -16.76 -1.71 7.22
C HIS A 164 -16.60 -3.18 6.80
N ILE A 165 -15.43 -3.78 7.03
CA ILE A 165 -15.16 -5.21 6.83
C ILE A 165 -14.37 -5.74 8.02
N LEU A 166 -14.21 -7.06 8.10
CA LEU A 166 -13.43 -7.69 9.16
C LEU A 166 -12.02 -7.11 9.22
N GLY A 167 -11.67 -6.53 10.36
CA GLY A 167 -10.36 -5.90 10.57
C GLY A 167 -10.22 -4.47 10.07
N SER A 168 -11.26 -3.88 9.47
CA SER A 168 -11.21 -2.49 9.03
C SER A 168 -10.99 -1.52 10.18
N SER A 169 -10.22 -0.46 9.93
CA SER A 169 -9.88 0.51 10.95
C SER A 169 -9.83 1.94 10.42
N ILE A 170 -10.12 2.86 11.33
CA ILE A 170 -9.80 4.28 11.21
C ILE A 170 -8.46 4.47 11.93
N PRO A 171 -7.35 4.73 11.23
CA PRO A 171 -6.08 5.06 11.84
C PRO A 171 -6.12 6.51 12.37
N LEU A 172 -6.10 6.67 13.68
CA LEU A 172 -5.91 7.97 14.33
C LEU A 172 -4.41 8.22 14.47
N LEU A 173 -3.92 9.32 13.90
CA LEU A 173 -2.53 9.72 13.95
C LEU A 173 -2.38 10.92 14.90
N GLU A 174 -1.49 10.79 15.88
CA GLU A 174 -1.10 11.88 16.79
C GLU A 174 0.31 12.32 16.43
N LEU A 175 0.50 13.63 16.22
CA LEU A 175 1.78 14.21 15.85
C LEU A 175 2.40 14.90 17.06
N HIS A 176 3.69 14.67 17.30
CA HIS A 176 4.43 15.22 18.44
C HIS A 176 5.56 16.13 17.97
N SER A 177 5.66 17.34 18.53
CA SER A 177 6.83 18.21 18.38
C SER A 177 7.94 17.80 19.34
N GLU A 178 9.22 18.12 19.01
CA GLU A 178 10.36 17.84 19.90
C GLU A 178 10.31 18.63 21.23
N ASP A 179 9.48 19.65 21.31
CA ASP A 179 9.43 20.61 22.44
C ASP A 179 8.44 20.20 23.54
N LYS A 180 8.14 18.89 23.73
CA LYS A 180 7.33 18.42 24.88
C LYS A 180 7.80 17.07 25.39
#